data_6f6db2876aa89aebae1e4cfe1dc2bd99
#
_entry.id   6f6db2876aa89aebae1e4cfe1dc2bd99
#
_cell.length_a   1.000
_cell.length_b   1.000
_cell.length_c   1.000
_cell.angle_alpha   90.00
_cell.angle_beta   90.00
_cell.angle_gamma   90.00
#
_symmetry.space_group_name_H-M   'P 1'
#
loop_
_entity.id
_entity.type
_entity.pdbx_description
1 polymer ?
#
loop_
_entity_poly.entity_id
_entity_poly.type
_entity_poly.pdbx_seq_one_letter_code
_entity_poly.pdbx_strand_id
1 'polypeptide(L)'
;MKKIIISMFLIMAAGILGSCGKSKEEMDSYLVYYLNQDMTGLVEGTMESPHKKKDTNAVVADLLKQLQTTGEDANLKSPISENVDVLDFELKNHQMSISFSAAYYERSGVEETLSRAAIVETLCQLDEIHYVEFYVEDQPLMLSGNAVGPMSADDFVQNLDALGKEQSRQVTLYLSNRTGDKLRAVTTSVTYNAATPLAELLINQLIQADEVIAGQKGKLKDVKPAIPKETVVNHITIRDQICYVDLGSGFNDLLAEISSEVTVYSIVNTLCELSNVNRVQFTIDGEAQEQYGEMNSFHSVLERNLNL
;
A
#
# COMPACT_ATOMS: atom_id res chain seq x y z
N MET A 1 -8.39 -52.36 0.21
CA MET A 1 -6.96 -52.56 0.06
C MET A 1 -6.64 -52.52 -1.43
N LYS A 2 -6.24 -51.40 -1.99
CA LYS A 2 -5.71 -51.30 -3.36
C LYS A 2 -4.32 -50.65 -3.25
N LYS A 3 -3.31 -51.47 -3.60
CA LYS A 3 -1.89 -51.08 -3.62
C LYS A 3 -1.65 -50.16 -4.81
N ILE A 4 -1.08 -48.99 -4.59
CA ILE A 4 -0.56 -48.12 -5.63
C ILE A 4 0.89 -48.52 -5.88
N ILE A 5 1.16 -48.94 -7.10
CA ILE A 5 2.49 -49.34 -7.60
C ILE A 5 3.13 -48.03 -8.14
N ILE A 6 4.22 -47.59 -7.48
CA ILE A 6 5.09 -46.51 -7.98
C ILE A 6 6.05 -47.17 -8.96
N SER A 7 5.92 -46.83 -10.24
CA SER A 7 6.85 -47.23 -11.28
C SER A 7 7.98 -46.21 -11.38
N MET A 8 9.15 -46.63 -10.92
CA MET A 8 10.41 -45.90 -11.02
C MET A 8 11.03 -46.24 -12.37
N PHE A 9 11.00 -45.31 -13.31
CA PHE A 9 11.74 -45.43 -14.58
C PHE A 9 13.16 -44.85 -14.40
N LEU A 10 14.11 -45.75 -14.23
CA LEU A 10 15.54 -45.51 -14.31
C LEU A 10 15.94 -45.59 -15.78
N ILE A 11 16.25 -44.47 -16.42
CA ILE A 11 16.89 -44.47 -17.73
C ILE A 11 18.36 -44.05 -17.54
N MET A 12 19.19 -45.06 -17.64
CA MET A 12 20.63 -44.96 -17.77
C MET A 12 20.94 -44.84 -19.27
N ALA A 13 21.50 -43.72 -19.70
CA ALA A 13 22.15 -43.65 -21.02
C ALA A 13 23.46 -42.90 -20.91
N ALA A 14 24.50 -43.63 -21.16
CA ALA A 14 25.88 -43.19 -21.20
C ALA A 14 26.21 -42.40 -22.48
N GLY A 15 26.95 -41.32 -22.27
CA GLY A 15 28.05 -40.89 -23.12
C GLY A 15 27.78 -40.41 -24.53
N ILE A 16 28.09 -39.11 -24.76
CA ILE A 16 29.04 -38.74 -25.83
C ILE A 16 29.63 -37.37 -25.43
N LEU A 17 30.96 -37.34 -25.34
CA LEU A 17 31.81 -36.16 -25.26
C LEU A 17 31.69 -35.38 -26.57
N GLY A 18 31.46 -34.08 -26.46
CA GLY A 18 31.55 -33.20 -27.63
C GLY A 18 31.16 -31.75 -27.36
N SER A 19 32.10 -31.00 -26.85
CA SER A 19 32.38 -29.64 -27.32
C SER A 19 31.47 -28.47 -27.04
N CYS A 20 32.15 -27.44 -26.62
CA CYS A 20 31.78 -26.03 -26.51
C CYS A 20 30.76 -25.65 -25.41
N GLY A 21 31.34 -25.36 -24.25
CA GLY A 21 30.68 -24.62 -23.21
C GLY A 21 30.30 -23.21 -23.69
N LYS A 22 29.05 -23.02 -24.03
CA LYS A 22 28.37 -21.80 -23.65
C LYS A 22 27.95 -22.04 -22.22
N SER A 23 28.62 -21.34 -21.28
CA SER A 23 28.06 -21.18 -19.93
C SER A 23 26.60 -20.78 -20.12
N LYS A 24 25.64 -21.58 -19.66
CA LYS A 24 24.30 -21.07 -19.41
C LYS A 24 24.52 -19.87 -18.50
N GLU A 25 24.30 -18.68 -18.99
CA GLU A 25 24.20 -17.51 -18.14
C GLU A 25 23.09 -17.85 -17.15
N GLU A 26 23.45 -17.90 -15.89
CA GLU A 26 22.54 -18.12 -14.79
C GLU A 26 21.67 -16.86 -14.72
N MET A 27 20.42 -16.96 -15.20
CA MET A 27 19.44 -15.88 -15.15
C MET A 27 18.85 -15.83 -13.75
N ASP A 28 18.69 -14.63 -13.22
CA ASP A 28 17.98 -14.41 -11.95
C ASP A 28 16.48 -14.34 -12.23
N SER A 29 15.68 -14.96 -11.36
CA SER A 29 14.22 -14.97 -11.46
C SER A 29 13.62 -13.93 -10.51
N TYR A 30 12.65 -13.18 -11.02
CA TYR A 30 11.93 -12.12 -10.30
C TYR A 30 10.44 -12.36 -10.36
N LEU A 31 9.71 -11.97 -9.30
CA LEU A 31 8.27 -11.90 -9.30
C LEU A 31 7.79 -10.71 -10.14
N VAL A 32 6.69 -10.88 -10.84
CA VAL A 32 6.03 -9.81 -11.60
C VAL A 32 4.54 -9.90 -11.28
N TYR A 33 3.96 -8.79 -10.89
CA TYR A 33 2.55 -8.71 -10.54
C TYR A 33 1.74 -8.12 -11.69
N TYR A 34 0.68 -8.80 -12.07
CA TYR A 34 -0.27 -8.43 -13.12
C TYR A 34 -1.64 -8.15 -12.53
N LEU A 35 -2.50 -7.45 -13.24
CA LEU A 35 -3.90 -7.34 -12.88
C LEU A 35 -4.66 -8.55 -13.40
N ASN A 36 -5.62 -9.08 -12.63
CA ASN A 36 -6.54 -10.08 -13.14
C ASN A 36 -7.56 -9.43 -14.10
N GLN A 37 -8.21 -10.28 -14.93
CA GLN A 37 -9.14 -9.81 -15.97
C GLN A 37 -10.32 -9.01 -15.39
N ASP A 38 -10.79 -9.38 -14.20
CA ASP A 38 -11.95 -8.75 -13.55
C ASP A 38 -11.60 -7.46 -12.80
N MET A 39 -10.35 -7.01 -12.81
CA MET A 39 -9.86 -5.82 -12.09
C MET A 39 -10.17 -5.84 -10.59
N THR A 40 -10.10 -7.01 -9.99
CA THR A 40 -10.35 -7.20 -8.55
C THR A 40 -9.08 -7.42 -7.76
N GLY A 41 -7.92 -7.59 -8.44
CA GLY A 41 -6.68 -7.81 -7.75
C GLY A 41 -5.49 -8.16 -8.64
N LEU A 42 -4.38 -8.54 -7.99
CA LEU A 42 -3.12 -8.88 -8.63
C LEU A 42 -2.95 -10.39 -8.76
N VAL A 43 -2.18 -10.80 -9.75
CA VAL A 43 -1.77 -12.19 -10.00
C VAL A 43 -0.26 -12.22 -10.13
N GLU A 44 0.39 -13.13 -9.39
CA GLU A 44 1.83 -13.33 -9.50
C GLU A 44 2.20 -14.07 -10.79
N GLY A 45 3.24 -13.59 -11.42
CA GLY A 45 4.00 -14.25 -12.47
C GLY A 45 5.48 -14.23 -12.16
N THR A 46 6.28 -14.79 -13.04
CA THR A 46 7.74 -14.79 -12.92
C THR A 46 8.38 -14.33 -14.22
N MET A 47 9.50 -13.64 -14.10
CA MET A 47 10.36 -13.23 -15.21
C MET A 47 11.80 -13.66 -14.93
N GLU A 48 12.50 -14.09 -15.95
CA GLU A 48 13.93 -14.32 -15.91
C GLU A 48 14.66 -13.11 -16.54
N SER A 49 15.61 -12.51 -15.82
CA SER A 49 16.47 -11.45 -16.34
C SER A 49 17.90 -11.95 -16.54
N PRO A 50 18.57 -11.59 -17.65
CA PRO A 50 19.99 -11.85 -17.84
C PRO A 50 20.87 -10.95 -16.95
N HIS A 51 20.30 -9.88 -16.38
CA HIS A 51 21.02 -8.96 -15.51
C HIS A 51 21.06 -9.49 -14.08
N LYS A 52 22.20 -9.29 -13.42
CA LYS A 52 22.39 -9.73 -12.03
C LYS A 52 21.77 -8.73 -11.07
N LYS A 53 21.33 -9.20 -9.90
CA LYS A 53 20.74 -8.37 -8.83
C LYS A 53 21.53 -7.09 -8.50
N LYS A 54 22.85 -7.13 -8.61
CA LYS A 54 23.73 -5.98 -8.37
C LYS A 54 23.67 -4.88 -9.44
N ASP A 55 23.04 -5.15 -10.59
CA ASP A 55 22.76 -4.15 -11.62
C ASP A 55 21.30 -3.75 -11.58
N THR A 56 20.93 -3.11 -10.49
CA THR A 56 19.54 -2.76 -10.14
C THR A 56 18.84 -2.00 -11.26
N ASN A 57 19.52 -1.04 -11.91
CA ASN A 57 18.90 -0.25 -12.99
C ASN A 57 18.58 -1.11 -14.22
N ALA A 58 19.47 -2.05 -14.59
CA ALA A 58 19.20 -2.95 -15.71
C ALA A 58 18.02 -3.92 -15.39
N VAL A 59 17.98 -4.44 -14.16
CA VAL A 59 16.86 -5.28 -13.70
C VAL A 59 15.55 -4.50 -13.69
N VAL A 60 15.56 -3.26 -13.20
CA VAL A 60 14.36 -2.38 -13.21
C VAL A 60 13.87 -2.13 -14.63
N ALA A 61 14.78 -1.88 -15.58
CA ALA A 61 14.40 -1.72 -16.99
C ALA A 61 13.70 -2.96 -17.55
N ASP A 62 14.22 -4.16 -17.23
CA ASP A 62 13.61 -5.42 -17.65
C ASP A 62 12.24 -5.62 -17.01
N LEU A 63 12.10 -5.32 -15.69
CA LEU A 63 10.84 -5.43 -14.96
C LEU A 63 9.79 -4.45 -15.50
N LEU A 64 10.14 -3.18 -15.72
CA LEU A 64 9.24 -2.18 -16.28
C LEU A 64 8.75 -2.59 -17.68
N LYS A 65 9.65 -3.12 -18.51
CA LYS A 65 9.28 -3.66 -19.83
C LYS A 65 8.36 -4.87 -19.71
N GLN A 66 8.60 -5.76 -18.75
CA GLN A 66 7.74 -6.93 -18.52
C GLN A 66 6.34 -6.51 -18.05
N LEU A 67 6.24 -5.47 -17.23
CA LEU A 67 4.96 -4.90 -16.75
C LEU A 67 4.09 -4.29 -17.87
N GLN A 68 4.65 -4.06 -19.05
CA GLN A 68 3.90 -3.58 -20.24
C GLN A 68 3.27 -4.72 -21.05
N THR A 69 3.53 -5.98 -20.72
CA THR A 69 3.01 -7.12 -21.46
C THR A 69 2.55 -8.24 -20.54
N THR A 70 1.51 -8.96 -20.91
CA THR A 70 1.07 -10.19 -20.23
C THR A 70 1.53 -11.46 -20.96
N GLY A 71 2.29 -11.29 -22.05
CA GLY A 71 2.61 -12.40 -22.93
C GLY A 71 1.34 -12.96 -23.61
N GLU A 72 1.18 -14.28 -23.58
CA GLU A 72 0.02 -14.98 -24.22
C GLU A 72 -1.15 -15.23 -23.24
N ASP A 73 -1.05 -14.83 -21.98
CA ASP A 73 -2.12 -15.07 -20.99
C ASP A 73 -3.24 -14.03 -21.08
N ALA A 74 -4.34 -14.41 -21.73
CA ALA A 74 -5.51 -13.58 -21.91
C ALA A 74 -6.32 -13.31 -20.62
N ASN A 75 -5.99 -13.97 -19.50
CA ASN A 75 -6.64 -13.73 -18.20
C ASN A 75 -5.95 -12.64 -17.38
N LEU A 76 -4.85 -12.12 -17.89
CA LEU A 76 -4.09 -11.06 -17.24
C LEU A 76 -4.22 -9.74 -17.99
N LYS A 77 -4.01 -8.65 -17.26
CA LYS A 77 -3.84 -7.30 -17.83
C LYS A 77 -2.53 -6.70 -17.36
N SER A 78 -1.89 -5.99 -18.26
CA SER A 78 -0.62 -5.32 -18.00
C SER A 78 -0.80 -4.16 -17.00
N PRO A 79 0.02 -4.08 -15.95
CA PRO A 79 0.05 -2.93 -15.05
C PRO A 79 0.39 -1.62 -15.75
N ILE A 80 1.21 -1.66 -16.78
CA ILE A 80 1.52 -0.53 -17.63
C ILE A 80 0.89 -0.82 -19.00
N SER A 81 -0.04 0.04 -19.46
CA SER A 81 -0.69 -0.15 -20.77
C SER A 81 0.31 -0.03 -21.91
N GLU A 82 0.05 -0.69 -23.04
CA GLU A 82 0.92 -0.64 -24.23
C GLU A 82 1.09 0.76 -24.81
N ASN A 83 0.09 1.66 -24.60
CA ASN A 83 0.14 3.05 -25.02
C ASN A 83 0.79 4.01 -24.02
N VAL A 84 1.24 3.49 -22.86
CA VAL A 84 1.94 4.27 -21.83
C VAL A 84 3.44 4.05 -21.98
N ASP A 85 4.17 5.11 -22.32
CA ASP A 85 5.62 5.06 -22.35
C ASP A 85 6.20 5.30 -20.97
N VAL A 86 7.22 4.53 -20.60
CA VAL A 86 8.10 4.86 -19.47
C VAL A 86 9.15 5.82 -20.01
N LEU A 87 9.05 7.09 -19.63
CA LEU A 87 9.91 8.17 -20.14
C LEU A 87 11.27 8.16 -19.47
N ASP A 88 11.31 7.98 -18.16
CA ASP A 88 12.53 7.93 -17.35
C ASP A 88 12.29 7.19 -16.02
N PHE A 89 13.36 6.72 -15.40
CA PHE A 89 13.34 6.23 -14.02
C PHE A 89 14.69 6.46 -13.34
N GLU A 90 14.67 6.76 -12.05
CA GLU A 90 15.87 7.05 -11.28
C GLU A 90 15.76 6.49 -9.86
N LEU A 91 16.82 5.80 -9.40
CA LEU A 91 16.94 5.31 -8.03
C LEU A 91 17.84 6.25 -7.22
N LYS A 92 17.26 6.87 -6.18
CA LYS A 92 17.98 7.70 -5.21
C LYS A 92 17.52 7.39 -3.80
N ASN A 93 18.43 7.16 -2.87
CA ASN A 93 18.13 6.97 -1.46
C ASN A 93 17.03 5.92 -1.21
N HIS A 94 17.10 4.77 -1.90
CA HIS A 94 16.10 3.70 -1.85
C HIS A 94 14.70 4.05 -2.39
N GLN A 95 14.56 5.18 -3.04
CA GLN A 95 13.33 5.61 -3.70
C GLN A 95 13.52 5.55 -5.23
N MET A 96 12.66 4.79 -5.89
CA MET A 96 12.56 4.67 -7.33
C MET A 96 11.53 5.67 -7.84
N SER A 97 11.94 6.70 -8.56
CA SER A 97 11.06 7.62 -9.27
C SER A 97 10.86 7.13 -10.69
N ILE A 98 9.61 7.08 -11.16
CA ILE A 98 9.27 6.64 -12.52
C ILE A 98 8.40 7.70 -13.18
N SER A 99 8.81 8.18 -14.36
CA SER A 99 8.04 9.13 -15.17
C SER A 99 7.38 8.43 -16.35
N PHE A 100 6.08 8.60 -16.49
CA PHE A 100 5.26 8.04 -17.56
C PHE A 100 4.79 9.13 -18.52
N SER A 101 4.41 8.74 -19.74
CA SER A 101 3.72 9.62 -20.69
C SER A 101 2.31 9.98 -20.20
N ALA A 102 1.73 11.06 -20.75
CA ALA A 102 0.39 11.54 -20.40
C ALA A 102 -0.72 10.48 -20.57
N ALA A 103 -0.50 9.45 -21.38
CA ALA A 103 -1.42 8.33 -21.54
C ALA A 103 -1.69 7.56 -20.23
N TYR A 104 -0.83 7.69 -19.22
CA TYR A 104 -1.08 7.11 -17.90
C TYR A 104 -2.42 7.54 -17.28
N TYR A 105 -2.85 8.78 -17.52
CA TYR A 105 -4.12 9.31 -17.02
C TYR A 105 -5.38 8.75 -17.70
N GLU A 106 -5.24 7.92 -18.72
CA GLU A 106 -6.38 7.21 -19.32
C GLU A 106 -6.93 6.12 -18.39
N ARG A 107 -6.13 5.68 -17.42
CA ARG A 107 -6.56 4.77 -16.34
C ARG A 107 -7.22 5.55 -15.22
N SER A 108 -8.19 4.93 -14.57
CA SER A 108 -8.88 5.55 -13.44
C SER A 108 -9.44 4.54 -12.46
N GLY A 109 -9.74 4.99 -11.26
CA GLY A 109 -10.39 4.18 -10.23
C GLY A 109 -9.58 2.97 -9.83
N VAL A 110 -10.24 1.80 -9.75
CA VAL A 110 -9.63 0.55 -9.28
C VAL A 110 -8.48 0.10 -10.18
N GLU A 111 -8.60 0.27 -11.49
CA GLU A 111 -7.55 -0.13 -12.43
C GLU A 111 -6.24 0.64 -12.19
N GLU A 112 -6.33 1.95 -11.98
CA GLU A 112 -5.18 2.79 -11.69
C GLU A 112 -4.52 2.36 -10.36
N THR A 113 -5.31 2.16 -9.30
CA THR A 113 -4.82 1.73 -8.00
C THR A 113 -4.13 0.36 -8.06
N LEU A 114 -4.72 -0.61 -8.76
CA LEU A 114 -4.12 -1.93 -8.96
C LEU A 114 -2.84 -1.86 -9.80
N SER A 115 -2.79 -0.97 -10.78
CA SER A 115 -1.58 -0.76 -11.59
C SER A 115 -0.42 -0.26 -10.75
N ARG A 116 -0.65 0.75 -9.88
CA ARG A 116 0.39 1.22 -8.94
C ARG A 116 0.81 0.11 -7.98
N ALA A 117 -0.15 -0.62 -7.41
CA ALA A 117 0.15 -1.74 -6.51
C ALA A 117 1.03 -2.78 -7.20
N ALA A 118 0.70 -3.19 -8.43
CA ALA A 118 1.48 -4.16 -9.20
C ALA A 118 2.92 -3.68 -9.48
N ILE A 119 3.08 -2.40 -9.85
CA ILE A 119 4.40 -1.80 -10.09
C ILE A 119 5.22 -1.75 -8.80
N VAL A 120 4.61 -1.30 -7.69
CA VAL A 120 5.29 -1.21 -6.38
C VAL A 120 5.70 -2.59 -5.88
N GLU A 121 4.79 -3.57 -5.88
CA GLU A 121 5.09 -4.95 -5.45
C GLU A 121 6.19 -5.58 -6.30
N THR A 122 6.18 -5.34 -7.62
CA THR A 122 7.21 -5.84 -8.53
C THR A 122 8.56 -5.22 -8.26
N LEU A 123 8.66 -3.93 -7.99
CA LEU A 123 9.95 -3.25 -7.83
C LEU A 123 10.50 -3.32 -6.41
N CYS A 124 9.66 -3.27 -5.39
CA CYS A 124 10.08 -3.31 -3.98
C CYS A 124 10.59 -4.70 -3.53
N GLN A 125 10.54 -5.74 -4.39
CA GLN A 125 11.26 -7.00 -4.13
C GLN A 125 12.78 -6.85 -4.23
N LEU A 126 13.28 -5.75 -4.84
CA LEU A 126 14.71 -5.45 -4.93
C LEU A 126 15.16 -4.74 -3.65
N ASP A 127 16.19 -5.27 -3.00
CA ASP A 127 16.67 -4.79 -1.69
C ASP A 127 17.04 -3.29 -1.68
N GLU A 128 17.37 -2.72 -2.84
CA GLU A 128 17.72 -1.32 -2.99
C GLU A 128 16.50 -0.40 -3.14
N ILE A 129 15.28 -0.94 -3.36
CA ILE A 129 14.07 -0.16 -3.61
C ILE A 129 13.08 -0.36 -2.46
N HIS A 130 12.94 0.66 -1.62
CA HIS A 130 11.99 0.66 -0.52
C HIS A 130 10.69 1.39 -0.88
N TYR A 131 10.78 2.38 -1.79
CA TYR A 131 9.65 3.23 -2.20
C TYR A 131 9.66 3.43 -3.70
N VAL A 132 8.46 3.53 -4.29
CA VAL A 132 8.25 3.93 -5.68
C VAL A 132 7.41 5.21 -5.69
N GLU A 133 7.85 6.20 -6.44
CA GLU A 133 7.15 7.46 -6.66
C GLU A 133 6.82 7.64 -8.13
N PHE A 134 5.63 8.13 -8.41
CA PHE A 134 5.05 8.18 -9.75
C PHE A 134 4.99 9.61 -10.28
N TYR A 135 5.43 9.78 -11.52
CA TYR A 135 5.41 11.03 -12.25
C TYR A 135 4.71 10.82 -13.60
N VAL A 136 4.10 11.86 -14.11
CA VAL A 136 3.56 11.92 -15.48
C VAL A 136 4.07 13.20 -16.12
N GLU A 137 4.78 13.07 -17.27
CA GLU A 137 5.45 14.21 -17.94
C GLU A 137 6.33 15.01 -16.94
N ASP A 138 7.10 14.28 -16.11
CA ASP A 138 8.00 14.82 -15.08
C ASP A 138 7.30 15.67 -13.99
N GLN A 139 5.97 15.59 -13.89
CA GLN A 139 5.21 16.17 -12.78
C GLN A 139 4.73 15.06 -11.85
N PRO A 140 4.67 15.28 -10.52
CA PRO A 140 4.11 14.29 -9.62
C PRO A 140 2.73 13.82 -10.09
N LEU A 141 2.48 12.50 -10.03
CA LEU A 141 1.18 11.94 -10.37
C LEU A 141 0.10 12.56 -9.50
N MET A 142 -0.91 13.17 -10.13
CA MET A 142 -2.04 13.81 -9.46
C MET A 142 -3.30 12.95 -9.60
N LEU A 143 -3.89 12.54 -8.47
CA LEU A 143 -5.17 11.82 -8.46
C LEU A 143 -6.18 12.63 -7.63
N SER A 144 -7.34 12.89 -8.20
CA SER A 144 -8.40 13.69 -7.56
C SER A 144 -7.92 15.05 -7.02
N GLY A 145 -6.90 15.64 -7.67
CA GLY A 145 -6.33 16.93 -7.29
C GLY A 145 -5.20 16.87 -6.26
N ASN A 146 -4.84 15.70 -5.76
CA ASN A 146 -3.76 15.50 -4.80
C ASN A 146 -2.57 14.75 -5.44
N ALA A 147 -1.35 15.12 -5.04
CA ALA A 147 -0.16 14.40 -5.47
C ALA A 147 -0.11 13.03 -4.80
N VAL A 148 0.19 11.99 -5.59
CA VAL A 148 0.48 10.66 -5.06
C VAL A 148 1.93 10.68 -4.58
N GLY A 149 2.15 10.47 -3.28
CA GLY A 149 3.51 10.39 -2.72
C GLY A 149 4.21 9.06 -2.99
N PRO A 150 5.44 8.90 -2.48
CA PRO A 150 6.15 7.64 -2.56
C PRO A 150 5.39 6.53 -1.81
N MET A 151 5.34 5.35 -2.41
CA MET A 151 4.62 4.18 -1.91
C MET A 151 5.57 2.99 -1.74
N SER A 152 5.32 2.18 -0.73
CA SER A 152 6.02 0.91 -0.46
C SER A 152 5.08 -0.28 -0.67
N ALA A 153 5.63 -1.50 -0.71
CA ALA A 153 4.82 -2.72 -0.75
C ALA A 153 3.90 -2.85 0.48
N ASP A 154 4.30 -2.29 1.63
CA ASP A 154 3.50 -2.32 2.86
C ASP A 154 2.26 -1.41 2.81
N ASP A 155 2.19 -0.48 1.87
CA ASP A 155 1.01 0.38 1.66
C ASP A 155 -0.15 -0.38 1.02
N PHE A 156 0.14 -1.55 0.42
CA PHE A 156 -0.86 -2.43 -0.16
C PHE A 156 -1.06 -3.68 0.69
N VAL A 157 -2.26 -4.21 0.71
CA VAL A 157 -2.56 -5.40 1.50
C VAL A 157 -2.01 -6.64 0.82
N GLN A 158 -0.97 -7.23 1.42
CA GLN A 158 -0.33 -8.45 0.96
C GLN A 158 -1.17 -9.70 1.23
N ASN A 159 -2.22 -9.93 0.46
CA ASN A 159 -2.83 -11.25 0.42
C ASN A 159 -3.36 -11.56 -0.98
N LEU A 160 -2.47 -12.03 -1.83
CA LEU A 160 -2.71 -12.32 -3.24
C LEU A 160 -3.71 -13.47 -3.46
N ASP A 161 -3.86 -14.40 -2.50
CA ASP A 161 -4.82 -15.51 -2.57
C ASP A 161 -6.27 -15.06 -2.32
N ALA A 162 -6.46 -13.84 -1.89
CA ALA A 162 -7.79 -13.28 -1.57
C ALA A 162 -8.24 -12.21 -2.57
N LEU A 163 -7.54 -12.06 -3.68
CA LEU A 163 -7.85 -11.12 -4.74
C LEU A 163 -9.20 -11.47 -5.39
N GLY A 164 -10.12 -10.51 -5.35
CA GLY A 164 -11.49 -10.71 -5.84
C GLY A 164 -12.50 -11.12 -4.78
N LYS A 165 -12.07 -11.34 -3.52
CA LYS A 165 -12.98 -11.52 -2.38
C LYS A 165 -12.81 -10.37 -1.41
N GLU A 166 -13.93 -9.87 -0.90
CA GLU A 166 -13.91 -9.00 0.27
C GLU A 166 -13.17 -9.73 1.39
N GLN A 167 -12.06 -9.17 1.83
CA GLN A 167 -11.32 -9.67 2.98
C GLN A 167 -11.85 -9.00 4.24
N SER A 168 -11.93 -9.77 5.31
CA SER A 168 -12.25 -9.22 6.62
C SER A 168 -11.06 -9.38 7.54
N ARG A 169 -10.61 -8.27 8.11
CA ARG A 169 -9.54 -8.25 9.12
C ARG A 169 -10.04 -7.63 10.41
N GLN A 170 -9.61 -8.20 11.53
CA GLN A 170 -9.82 -7.55 12.82
C GLN A 170 -8.77 -6.44 12.99
N VAL A 171 -9.25 -5.26 13.33
CA VAL A 171 -8.45 -4.06 13.60
C VAL A 171 -8.82 -3.47 14.95
N THR A 172 -7.88 -2.74 15.54
CA THR A 172 -8.12 -2.00 16.78
C THR A 172 -8.22 -0.51 16.44
N LEU A 173 -9.37 0.08 16.74
CA LEU A 173 -9.62 1.52 16.64
C LEU A 173 -9.57 2.13 18.04
N TYR A 174 -9.02 3.31 18.18
CA TYR A 174 -9.01 4.06 19.43
C TYR A 174 -10.07 5.16 19.38
N LEU A 175 -11.21 4.90 20.04
CA LEU A 175 -12.32 5.84 20.10
C LEU A 175 -12.31 6.63 21.41
N SER A 176 -12.99 7.78 21.44
CA SER A 176 -13.11 8.56 22.67
C SER A 176 -13.99 7.83 23.69
N ASN A 177 -13.65 7.96 24.97
CA ASN A 177 -14.56 7.60 26.05
C ASN A 177 -15.72 8.59 26.11
N ARG A 178 -16.70 8.33 26.97
CA ARG A 178 -17.91 9.16 27.09
C ARG A 178 -17.63 10.59 27.56
N THR A 179 -16.58 10.79 28.38
CA THR A 179 -16.20 12.11 28.92
C THR A 179 -15.32 12.92 27.97
N GLY A 180 -14.73 12.32 26.94
CA GLY A 180 -13.94 12.98 25.93
C GLY A 180 -12.48 13.24 26.32
N ASP A 181 -12.01 12.66 27.41
CA ASP A 181 -10.69 12.87 28.00
C ASP A 181 -9.76 11.65 27.93
N LYS A 182 -10.27 10.50 27.47
CA LYS A 182 -9.54 9.25 27.34
C LYS A 182 -9.89 8.50 26.05
N LEU A 183 -8.94 7.65 25.61
CA LEU A 183 -9.15 6.71 24.52
C LEU A 183 -9.57 5.33 25.03
N ARG A 184 -10.34 4.64 24.22
CA ARG A 184 -10.76 3.24 24.40
C ARG A 184 -10.44 2.44 23.15
N ALA A 185 -9.64 1.40 23.31
CA ALA A 185 -9.38 0.44 22.24
C ALA A 185 -10.63 -0.38 21.94
N VAL A 186 -11.06 -0.39 20.70
CA VAL A 186 -12.23 -1.11 20.20
C VAL A 186 -11.80 -2.01 19.05
N THR A 187 -11.96 -3.32 19.22
CA THR A 187 -11.71 -4.28 18.16
C THR A 187 -12.94 -4.41 17.28
N THR A 188 -12.80 -4.22 15.99
CA THR A 188 -13.85 -4.39 14.99
C THR A 188 -13.31 -5.13 13.78
N SER A 189 -14.21 -5.66 12.94
CA SER A 189 -13.85 -6.23 11.65
C SER A 189 -14.07 -5.20 10.57
N VAL A 190 -13.05 -4.96 9.76
CA VAL A 190 -13.16 -4.13 8.56
C VAL A 190 -13.10 -5.03 7.33
N THR A 191 -13.93 -4.71 6.36
CA THR A 191 -13.92 -5.35 5.05
C THR A 191 -13.17 -4.43 4.09
N TYR A 192 -12.21 -4.97 3.36
CA TYR A 192 -11.39 -4.23 2.42
C TYR A 192 -11.06 -5.10 1.20
N ASN A 193 -10.65 -4.47 0.13
CA ASN A 193 -10.05 -5.14 -1.02
C ASN A 193 -8.54 -4.89 -1.04
N ALA A 194 -7.81 -5.66 -1.83
CA ALA A 194 -6.36 -5.57 -1.91
C ALA A 194 -5.81 -4.22 -2.42
N ALA A 195 -6.67 -3.40 -3.01
CA ALA A 195 -6.31 -2.08 -3.55
C ALA A 195 -6.52 -0.94 -2.54
N THR A 196 -7.03 -1.21 -1.33
CA THR A 196 -7.31 -0.17 -0.34
C THR A 196 -6.11 -0.01 0.60
N PRO A 197 -5.44 1.16 0.65
CA PRO A 197 -4.41 1.42 1.63
C PRO A 197 -4.97 1.26 3.05
N LEU A 198 -4.37 0.37 3.83
CA LEU A 198 -4.93 0.02 5.15
C LEU A 198 -4.93 1.22 6.11
N ALA A 199 -3.93 2.08 6.05
CA ALA A 199 -3.87 3.30 6.87
C ALA A 199 -5.04 4.24 6.58
N GLU A 200 -5.37 4.46 5.32
CA GLU A 200 -6.51 5.28 4.90
C GLU A 200 -7.84 4.66 5.34
N LEU A 201 -7.99 3.34 5.16
CA LEU A 201 -9.16 2.62 5.63
C LEU A 201 -9.38 2.81 7.13
N LEU A 202 -8.31 2.70 7.95
CA LEU A 202 -8.41 2.87 9.39
C LEU A 202 -8.84 4.29 9.79
N ILE A 203 -8.33 5.33 9.15
CA ILE A 203 -8.75 6.71 9.41
C ILE A 203 -10.23 6.89 8.99
N ASN A 204 -10.63 6.37 7.83
CA ASN A 204 -12.02 6.42 7.39
C ASN A 204 -12.96 5.69 8.35
N GLN A 205 -12.53 4.57 8.96
CA GLN A 205 -13.30 3.91 10.02
C GLN A 205 -13.42 4.76 11.29
N LEU A 206 -12.42 5.56 11.64
CA LEU A 206 -12.49 6.51 12.76
C LEU A 206 -13.42 7.68 12.45
N ILE A 207 -13.42 8.20 11.22
CA ILE A 207 -14.33 9.26 10.77
C ILE A 207 -15.80 8.74 10.80
N GLN A 208 -16.00 7.49 10.38
CA GLN A 208 -17.30 6.81 10.35
C GLN A 208 -17.61 6.04 11.66
N ALA A 209 -16.99 6.43 12.78
CA ALA A 209 -17.07 5.68 14.03
C ALA A 209 -18.51 5.52 14.58
N ASP A 210 -19.44 6.38 14.22
CA ASP A 210 -20.87 6.20 14.55
C ASP A 210 -21.43 4.87 14.01
N GLU A 211 -21.03 4.51 12.77
CA GLU A 211 -21.45 3.25 12.13
C GLU A 211 -20.79 2.04 12.82
N VAL A 212 -19.50 2.16 13.16
CA VAL A 212 -18.78 1.13 13.91
C VAL A 212 -19.43 0.89 15.27
N ILE A 213 -19.79 1.95 15.99
CA ILE A 213 -20.45 1.88 17.31
C ILE A 213 -21.84 1.24 17.17
N ALA A 214 -22.62 1.67 16.18
CA ALA A 214 -23.97 1.14 15.92
C ALA A 214 -23.92 -0.36 15.55
N GLY A 215 -22.95 -0.78 14.76
CA GLY A 215 -22.76 -2.17 14.35
C GLY A 215 -22.48 -3.13 15.52
N GLN A 216 -21.95 -2.66 16.63
CA GLN A 216 -21.64 -3.44 17.83
C GLN A 216 -22.86 -3.73 18.75
N LYS A 217 -24.09 -3.46 18.27
CA LYS A 217 -25.36 -3.81 18.94
C LYS A 217 -25.43 -3.44 20.43
N GLY A 218 -24.94 -2.23 20.76
CA GLY A 218 -24.99 -1.70 22.14
C GLY A 218 -23.89 -2.24 23.09
N LYS A 219 -22.91 -2.98 22.61
CA LYS A 219 -21.75 -3.39 23.41
C LYS A 219 -20.81 -2.21 23.73
N LEU A 220 -20.83 -1.18 22.88
CA LEU A 220 -19.97 0.01 23.01
C LEU A 220 -20.77 1.21 23.54
N LYS A 221 -21.28 1.10 24.78
CA LYS A 221 -22.09 2.16 25.38
C LYS A 221 -21.28 3.35 25.93
N ASP A 222 -19.99 3.14 26.16
CA ASP A 222 -19.11 4.10 26.84
C ASP A 222 -18.08 4.74 25.92
N VAL A 223 -18.30 4.69 24.61
CA VAL A 223 -17.45 5.32 23.60
C VAL A 223 -18.25 6.22 22.68
N LYS A 224 -17.57 7.18 22.07
CA LYS A 224 -18.10 8.09 21.04
C LYS A 224 -17.01 8.35 19.98
N PRO A 225 -17.40 8.84 18.78
CA PRO A 225 -16.44 9.25 17.77
C PRO A 225 -15.45 10.28 18.33
N ALA A 226 -14.19 10.19 17.91
CA ALA A 226 -13.14 11.12 18.32
C ALA A 226 -12.75 12.10 17.19
N ILE A 227 -13.18 11.80 15.95
CA ILE A 227 -12.80 12.57 14.75
C ILE A 227 -14.01 13.36 14.24
N PRO A 228 -13.85 14.63 13.84
CA PRO A 228 -14.89 15.40 13.18
C PRO A 228 -15.36 14.71 11.90
N LYS A 229 -16.68 14.68 11.66
CA LYS A 229 -17.27 13.98 10.49
C LYS A 229 -16.90 14.58 9.14
N GLU A 230 -16.63 15.89 9.13
CA GLU A 230 -16.26 16.63 7.92
C GLU A 230 -14.78 16.46 7.56
N THR A 231 -14.04 15.64 8.33
CA THR A 231 -12.65 15.31 8.04
C THR A 231 -12.56 14.53 6.73
N VAL A 232 -11.64 14.95 5.87
CA VAL A 232 -11.29 14.27 4.63
C VAL A 232 -9.82 13.86 4.72
N VAL A 233 -9.49 12.66 4.26
CA VAL A 233 -8.10 12.24 4.09
C VAL A 233 -7.67 12.69 2.70
N ASN A 234 -6.77 13.67 2.62
CA ASN A 234 -6.23 14.16 1.35
C ASN A 234 -5.13 13.22 0.84
N HIS A 235 -4.23 12.81 1.74
CA HIS A 235 -3.09 11.99 1.39
C HIS A 235 -2.53 11.22 2.61
N ILE A 236 -2.02 10.00 2.37
CA ILE A 236 -1.26 9.22 3.35
C ILE A 236 -0.05 8.60 2.67
N THR A 237 1.09 8.67 3.35
CA THR A 237 2.32 7.98 2.94
C THR A 237 3.02 7.44 4.18
N ILE A 238 3.54 6.20 4.10
CA ILE A 238 4.36 5.61 5.16
C ILE A 238 5.80 5.54 4.67
N ARG A 239 6.72 6.15 5.40
CA ARG A 239 8.15 6.13 5.11
C ARG A 239 8.95 6.13 6.41
N ASP A 240 9.97 5.30 6.50
CA ASP A 240 10.84 5.18 7.70
C ASP A 240 10.04 4.94 8.99
N GLN A 241 8.96 4.14 8.90
CA GLN A 241 8.02 3.85 9.98
C GLN A 241 7.27 5.09 10.53
N ILE A 242 7.25 6.17 9.76
CA ILE A 242 6.46 7.37 10.03
C ILE A 242 5.30 7.39 9.01
N CYS A 243 4.07 7.43 9.52
CA CYS A 243 2.89 7.68 8.69
C CYS A 243 2.68 9.20 8.59
N TYR A 244 2.82 9.73 7.39
CA TYR A 244 2.53 11.13 7.06
C TYR A 244 1.07 11.21 6.62
N VAL A 245 0.27 11.96 7.36
CA VAL A 245 -1.18 12.06 7.13
C VAL A 245 -1.52 13.51 6.80
N ASP A 246 -2.01 13.74 5.60
CA ASP A 246 -2.58 15.04 5.21
C ASP A 246 -4.11 14.96 5.29
N LEU A 247 -4.69 15.82 6.13
CA LEU A 247 -6.13 15.90 6.33
C LEU A 247 -6.66 17.21 5.75
N GLY A 248 -7.91 17.19 5.30
CA GLY A 248 -8.62 18.41 4.91
C GLY A 248 -8.97 19.29 6.11
N SER A 249 -9.22 20.57 5.83
CA SER A 249 -9.55 21.61 6.84
C SER A 249 -10.73 21.28 7.74
N GLY A 250 -11.63 20.38 7.33
CA GLY A 250 -12.71 19.89 8.19
C GLY A 250 -12.24 19.20 9.47
N PHE A 251 -10.98 18.74 9.52
CA PHE A 251 -10.38 18.25 10.76
C PHE A 251 -10.29 19.31 11.85
N ASN A 252 -10.17 20.60 11.48
CA ASN A 252 -10.13 21.73 12.43
C ASN A 252 -11.48 22.04 13.09
N ASP A 253 -12.57 21.37 12.71
CA ASP A 253 -13.88 21.50 13.35
C ASP A 253 -13.89 20.79 14.70
N LEU A 254 -13.26 21.40 15.70
CA LEU A 254 -13.08 20.82 17.04
C LEU A 254 -14.40 20.32 17.65
N LEU A 255 -14.37 19.10 18.17
CA LEU A 255 -15.49 18.50 18.89
C LEU A 255 -15.53 19.06 20.33
N ALA A 256 -16.57 19.84 20.67
CA ALA A 256 -16.69 20.58 21.93
C ALA A 256 -16.53 19.74 23.21
N GLU A 257 -16.82 18.45 23.15
CA GLU A 257 -16.78 17.53 24.30
C GLU A 257 -15.61 16.56 24.25
N ILE A 258 -14.62 16.78 23.38
CA ILE A 258 -13.47 15.88 23.21
C ILE A 258 -12.22 16.73 23.23
N SER A 259 -11.24 16.31 24.03
CA SER A 259 -9.95 17.02 24.08
C SER A 259 -9.21 16.87 22.75
N SER A 260 -8.47 17.89 22.37
CA SER A 260 -7.66 17.91 21.16
C SER A 260 -6.67 16.74 21.11
N GLU A 261 -6.08 16.40 22.26
CA GLU A 261 -5.20 15.24 22.37
C GLU A 261 -5.92 13.92 22.07
N VAL A 262 -7.13 13.73 22.58
CA VAL A 262 -7.94 12.52 22.29
C VAL A 262 -8.24 12.40 20.81
N THR A 263 -8.59 13.51 20.14
CA THR A 263 -8.82 13.52 18.70
C THR A 263 -7.56 13.10 17.93
N VAL A 264 -6.42 13.74 18.19
CA VAL A 264 -5.17 13.47 17.49
C VAL A 264 -4.66 12.05 17.77
N TYR A 265 -4.63 11.66 19.05
CA TYR A 265 -4.13 10.34 19.43
C TYR A 265 -5.09 9.18 19.11
N SER A 266 -6.35 9.46 18.80
CA SER A 266 -7.24 8.47 18.18
C SER A 266 -6.65 7.97 16.86
N ILE A 267 -6.18 8.88 16.00
CA ILE A 267 -5.51 8.53 14.74
C ILE A 267 -4.13 7.90 15.00
N VAL A 268 -3.30 8.54 15.81
CA VAL A 268 -1.93 8.08 16.09
C VAL A 268 -1.93 6.64 16.63
N ASN A 269 -2.71 6.36 17.68
CA ASN A 269 -2.73 5.04 18.30
C ASN A 269 -3.31 3.99 17.36
N THR A 270 -4.31 4.34 16.54
CA THR A 270 -4.91 3.43 15.56
C THR A 270 -3.92 3.07 14.46
N LEU A 271 -3.21 4.05 13.91
CA LEU A 271 -2.22 3.81 12.86
C LEU A 271 -1.00 3.04 13.37
N CYS A 272 -0.58 3.28 14.63
CA CYS A 272 0.51 2.53 15.27
C CYS A 272 0.14 1.07 15.62
N GLU A 273 -1.08 0.58 15.31
CA GLU A 273 -1.39 -0.86 15.31
C GLU A 273 -0.87 -1.55 14.03
N LEU A 274 -0.53 -0.77 12.99
CA LEU A 274 0.11 -1.29 11.79
C LEU A 274 1.57 -1.63 12.07
N SER A 275 2.05 -2.77 11.58
CA SER A 275 3.41 -3.27 11.84
C SER A 275 4.52 -2.39 11.25
N ASN A 276 4.19 -1.59 10.24
CA ASN A 276 5.10 -0.67 9.54
C ASN A 276 4.98 0.80 10.02
N VAL A 277 4.18 1.09 11.06
CA VAL A 277 3.98 2.44 11.60
C VAL A 277 4.33 2.50 13.08
N ASN A 278 5.33 3.31 13.44
CA ASN A 278 5.70 3.59 14.82
C ASN A 278 5.35 5.03 15.25
N ARG A 279 5.24 5.92 14.27
CA ARG A 279 5.02 7.36 14.49
C ARG A 279 4.10 7.93 13.43
N VAL A 280 3.48 9.06 13.72
CA VAL A 280 2.58 9.77 12.81
C VAL A 280 2.94 11.24 12.77
N GLN A 281 2.88 11.85 11.61
CA GLN A 281 3.02 13.30 11.42
C GLN A 281 1.85 13.82 10.58
N PHE A 282 1.33 14.99 10.94
CA PHE A 282 0.15 15.57 10.31
C PHE A 282 0.47 16.84 9.54
N THR A 283 -0.29 17.02 8.44
CA THR A 283 -0.50 18.29 7.75
C THR A 283 -2.00 18.51 7.56
N ILE A 284 -2.41 19.75 7.38
CA ILE A 284 -3.78 20.12 7.05
C ILE A 284 -3.75 20.90 5.74
N ASP A 285 -4.42 20.38 4.71
CA ASP A 285 -4.37 20.92 3.34
C ASP A 285 -2.92 21.17 2.86
N GLY A 286 -2.02 20.21 3.17
CA GLY A 286 -0.60 20.24 2.82
C GLY A 286 0.28 21.11 3.71
N GLU A 287 -0.28 21.82 4.69
CA GLU A 287 0.47 22.75 5.55
C GLU A 287 0.64 22.19 6.98
N ALA A 288 1.84 22.32 7.53
CA ALA A 288 2.09 22.00 8.94
C ALA A 288 1.48 23.07 9.85
N GLN A 289 0.69 22.65 10.83
CA GLN A 289 0.11 23.53 11.84
C GLN A 289 0.82 23.36 13.17
N GLU A 290 1.19 24.47 13.83
CA GLU A 290 1.88 24.47 15.13
C GLU A 290 1.05 23.80 16.24
N GLN A 291 -0.27 24.00 16.19
CA GLN A 291 -1.18 23.53 17.23
C GLN A 291 -2.50 22.99 16.63
N TYR A 292 -3.14 22.10 17.37
CA TYR A 292 -4.50 21.66 17.13
C TYR A 292 -5.33 21.85 18.41
N GLY A 293 -6.24 22.80 18.40
CA GLY A 293 -6.94 23.23 19.62
C GLY A 293 -5.97 23.62 20.75
N GLU A 294 -5.98 22.89 21.86
CA GLU A 294 -5.09 23.10 22.99
C GLU A 294 -3.76 22.33 22.90
N MET A 295 -3.60 21.47 21.91
CA MET A 295 -2.39 20.67 21.70
C MET A 295 -1.33 21.44 20.91
N ASN A 296 -0.25 21.86 21.59
CA ASN A 296 0.83 22.68 21.00
C ASN A 296 1.92 21.86 20.27
N SER A 297 1.83 20.54 20.27
CA SER A 297 2.84 19.65 19.65
C SER A 297 2.33 19.00 18.36
N PHE A 298 1.28 19.53 17.73
CA PHE A 298 0.65 18.92 16.56
C PHE A 298 1.58 18.84 15.34
N HIS A 299 2.48 19.80 15.16
CA HIS A 299 3.50 19.82 14.12
C HIS A 299 4.58 18.74 14.28
N SER A 300 4.68 18.14 15.46
CA SER A 300 5.74 17.18 15.77
C SER A 300 5.41 15.78 15.23
N VAL A 301 6.44 14.96 15.07
CA VAL A 301 6.25 13.53 14.85
C VAL A 301 5.79 12.89 16.15
N LEU A 302 4.59 12.32 16.17
CA LEU A 302 3.92 11.82 17.35
C LEU A 302 4.11 10.31 17.47
N GLU A 303 4.43 9.84 18.67
CA GLU A 303 4.51 8.43 19.02
C GLU A 303 3.22 7.99 19.71
N ARG A 304 2.99 6.68 19.76
CA ARG A 304 1.84 6.07 20.45
C ARG A 304 1.75 6.52 21.90
N ASN A 305 0.55 6.92 22.35
CA ASN A 305 0.26 7.27 23.74
C ASN A 305 -0.91 6.45 24.30
N LEU A 306 -0.60 5.41 25.06
CA LEU A 306 -1.60 4.53 25.70
C LEU A 306 -2.03 5.03 27.10
N ASN A 307 -1.55 6.18 27.56
CA ASN A 307 -1.94 6.75 28.84
C ASN A 307 -3.19 7.65 28.75
N LEU A 308 -3.60 8.00 27.53
CA LEU A 308 -4.85 8.69 27.24
C LEU A 308 -6.08 7.81 27.39
#